data_c0cd0e27ff5ba94d41c93c062dcf290b
#
_entry.id   c0cd0e27ff5ba94d41c93c062dcf290b
#
_cell.length_a   1.000
_cell.length_b   1.000
_cell.length_c   1.000
_cell.angle_alpha   90.00
_cell.angle_beta   90.00
_cell.angle_gamma   90.00
#
_symmetry.space_group_name_H-M   'P 1'
#
loop_
_entity.id
_entity.type
_entity.pdbx_description
1 polymer ?
#
loop_
_entity_poly.entity_id
_entity_poly.type
_entity_poly.pdbx_seq_one_letter_code
_entity_poly.pdbx_strand_id
1 'polypeptide(L)'
;MSNYQPGILATPVPSQARHLFFALESVEALPAALDQLVQWVDGKSAVVGFGKSLANALGAKVAGLRPFPAMIGVGVENPSTQHALWLWLHGEDRGELLNRSQAIEAALAPALRLVQMNETFRHLTGHDLTGYEDGTENPHDDAAVAAALVAEGADGEVGASFVAIQQWQHDLKGFNAMPSEEQDHIMGRRKSDNEELDDAPLSAHVKRTAQESFSPEAFIVRRSMPWIEGDRAGLMFTAFGHSFNAFEAQLRRMSGLEDGIVDGLYRMSRPITGGYYWCPPLQDGRLDLRALNGG
;
A
#
# COMPACT_ATOMS: atom_id res chain seq x y z
N MET A 1 23.01 9.36 -4.34
CA MET A 1 22.10 8.18 -4.23
C MET A 1 20.89 8.63 -3.43
N SER A 2 19.71 8.12 -3.73
CA SER A 2 18.52 8.43 -2.96
C SER A 2 18.67 7.88 -1.53
N ASN A 3 18.17 8.63 -0.55
CA ASN A 3 18.12 8.19 0.86
C ASN A 3 16.80 7.46 1.20
N TYR A 4 16.02 7.06 0.20
CA TYR A 4 14.76 6.32 0.33
C TYR A 4 14.75 5.11 -0.60
N GLN A 5 13.85 4.17 -0.40
CA GLN A 5 13.68 3.01 -1.26
C GLN A 5 13.08 3.47 -2.62
N PRO A 6 13.84 3.47 -3.73
CA PRO A 6 13.38 4.06 -5.00
C PRO A 6 12.11 3.46 -5.57
N GLY A 7 11.82 2.19 -5.27
CA GLY A 7 10.59 1.52 -5.70
C GLY A 7 9.31 2.19 -5.21
N ILE A 8 9.37 2.98 -4.12
CA ILE A 8 8.23 3.73 -3.58
C ILE A 8 7.72 4.77 -4.57
N LEU A 9 8.63 5.50 -5.23
CA LEU A 9 8.28 6.58 -6.16
C LEU A 9 8.40 6.16 -7.63
N ALA A 10 8.87 4.94 -7.92
CA ALA A 10 9.07 4.48 -9.29
C ALA A 10 7.76 4.48 -10.10
N THR A 11 7.82 5.01 -11.31
CA THR A 11 6.73 5.03 -12.30
C THR A 11 7.25 4.55 -13.65
N PRO A 12 6.42 3.81 -14.41
CA PRO A 12 5.16 3.19 -13.99
C PRO A 12 5.38 2.10 -12.93
N VAL A 13 4.31 1.62 -12.30
CA VAL A 13 4.36 0.42 -11.45
C VAL A 13 4.93 -0.77 -12.24
N PRO A 14 5.59 -1.75 -11.58
CA PRO A 14 6.22 -2.87 -12.26
C PRO A 14 5.21 -3.68 -13.08
N SER A 15 5.67 -4.38 -14.13
CA SER A 15 4.79 -5.23 -14.94
C SER A 15 4.22 -6.39 -14.12
N GLN A 16 5.00 -6.95 -13.21
CA GLN A 16 4.66 -8.02 -12.29
C GLN A 16 5.21 -7.72 -10.90
N ALA A 17 4.47 -8.09 -9.86
CA ALA A 17 4.98 -7.98 -8.49
C ALA A 17 4.42 -9.09 -7.59
N ARG A 18 5.07 -9.29 -6.43
CA ARG A 18 4.59 -10.11 -5.34
C ARG A 18 4.61 -9.33 -4.05
N HIS A 19 3.52 -9.38 -3.32
CA HIS A 19 3.42 -8.91 -1.94
C HIS A 19 3.58 -10.12 -1.02
N LEU A 20 4.60 -10.10 -0.18
CA LEU A 20 4.88 -11.16 0.80
C LEU A 20 4.64 -10.60 2.20
N PHE A 21 3.86 -11.31 3.00
CA PHE A 21 3.54 -10.92 4.37
C PHE A 21 4.01 -11.98 5.35
N PHE A 22 4.74 -11.56 6.38
CA PHE A 22 5.35 -12.47 7.33
C PHE A 22 4.85 -12.23 8.75
N ALA A 23 4.62 -13.33 9.45
CA ALA A 23 4.43 -13.37 10.90
C ALA A 23 5.77 -13.54 11.62
N LEU A 24 5.89 -12.97 12.82
CA LEU A 24 7.03 -13.19 13.71
C LEU A 24 6.87 -14.54 14.41
N GLU A 25 7.91 -15.38 14.33
CA GLU A 25 7.97 -16.70 14.97
C GLU A 25 9.04 -16.76 16.09
N SER A 26 10.22 -16.21 15.86
CA SER A 26 11.30 -16.21 16.85
C SER A 26 11.99 -14.85 16.95
N VAL A 27 11.89 -14.23 18.12
CA VAL A 27 12.59 -12.96 18.42
C VAL A 27 14.11 -13.18 18.50
N GLU A 28 14.55 -14.33 19.01
CA GLU A 28 15.97 -14.65 19.16
C GLU A 28 16.68 -14.77 17.80
N ALA A 29 15.97 -15.23 16.77
CA ALA A 29 16.51 -15.38 15.42
C ALA A 29 16.44 -14.08 14.59
N LEU A 30 15.74 -13.03 15.06
CA LEU A 30 15.54 -11.78 14.31
C LEU A 30 16.84 -11.11 13.85
N PRO A 31 17.89 -10.96 14.68
CA PRO A 31 19.10 -10.28 14.24
C PRO A 31 19.71 -10.92 12.99
N ALA A 32 19.83 -12.25 12.98
CA ALA A 32 20.38 -12.98 11.83
C ALA A 32 19.47 -12.86 10.58
N ALA A 33 18.16 -12.90 10.76
CA ALA A 33 17.21 -12.71 9.66
C ALA A 33 17.27 -11.30 9.06
N LEU A 34 17.45 -10.26 9.89
CA LEU A 34 17.60 -8.88 9.41
C LEU A 34 18.91 -8.67 8.67
N ASP A 35 20.02 -9.28 9.10
CA ASP A 35 21.28 -9.28 8.37
C ASP A 35 21.13 -9.92 6.98
N GLN A 36 20.33 -10.98 6.85
CA GLN A 36 19.99 -11.58 5.57
C GLN A 36 19.07 -10.65 4.75
N LEU A 37 18.02 -10.08 5.37
CA LEU A 37 17.07 -9.20 4.69
C LEU A 37 17.77 -8.04 3.98
N VAL A 38 18.76 -7.41 4.61
CA VAL A 38 19.55 -6.30 4.04
C VAL A 38 20.26 -6.71 2.73
N GLN A 39 20.58 -8.00 2.53
CA GLN A 39 21.19 -8.50 1.30
C GLN A 39 20.18 -8.67 0.16
N TRP A 40 18.90 -8.88 0.48
CA TRP A 40 17.83 -9.12 -0.48
C TRP A 40 17.07 -7.86 -0.90
N VAL A 41 17.16 -6.78 -0.12
CA VAL A 41 16.39 -5.56 -0.34
C VAL A 41 17.30 -4.44 -0.84
N ASP A 42 17.12 -4.11 -2.12
CA ASP A 42 17.80 -3.00 -2.79
C ASP A 42 16.99 -1.69 -2.77
N GLY A 43 15.78 -1.74 -2.24
CA GLY A 43 14.83 -0.64 -2.23
C GLY A 43 14.22 -0.31 -3.59
N LYS A 44 14.64 -0.97 -4.67
CA LYS A 44 14.18 -0.74 -6.04
C LYS A 44 13.37 -1.92 -6.56
N SER A 45 13.98 -3.08 -6.67
CA SER A 45 13.31 -4.33 -7.11
C SER A 45 12.71 -5.11 -5.93
N ALA A 46 13.07 -4.73 -4.72
CA ALA A 46 12.49 -5.22 -3.48
C ALA A 46 12.34 -4.04 -2.50
N VAL A 47 11.10 -3.71 -2.18
CA VAL A 47 10.72 -2.72 -1.15
C VAL A 47 10.29 -3.46 0.11
N VAL A 48 10.72 -2.98 1.28
CA VAL A 48 10.35 -3.59 2.57
C VAL A 48 9.70 -2.60 3.51
N GLY A 49 8.72 -3.09 4.26
CA GLY A 49 8.06 -2.36 5.34
C GLY A 49 7.95 -3.20 6.62
N PHE A 50 8.25 -2.60 7.74
CA PHE A 50 8.25 -3.20 9.07
C PHE A 50 6.96 -2.88 9.81
N GLY A 51 6.25 -3.91 10.29
CA GLY A 51 5.07 -3.76 11.10
C GLY A 51 5.42 -3.47 12.57
N LYS A 52 4.44 -2.93 13.32
CA LYS A 52 4.62 -2.54 14.72
C LYS A 52 5.07 -3.68 15.63
N SER A 53 4.59 -4.92 15.38
CA SER A 53 4.96 -6.10 16.18
C SER A 53 6.44 -6.42 16.08
N LEU A 54 7.02 -6.32 14.86
CA LEU A 54 8.45 -6.55 14.65
C LEU A 54 9.30 -5.44 15.30
N ALA A 55 8.92 -4.16 15.11
CA ALA A 55 9.61 -3.06 15.77
C ALA A 55 9.61 -3.22 17.31
N ASN A 56 8.47 -3.60 17.89
CA ASN A 56 8.38 -3.87 19.33
C ASN A 56 9.28 -5.03 19.78
N ALA A 57 9.36 -6.12 18.98
CA ALA A 57 10.22 -7.26 19.28
C ALA A 57 11.71 -6.90 19.30
N LEU A 58 12.10 -5.90 18.52
CA LEU A 58 13.47 -5.33 18.53
C LEU A 58 13.67 -4.27 19.62
N GLY A 59 12.65 -3.96 20.43
CA GLY A 59 12.72 -2.90 21.44
C GLY A 59 12.66 -1.48 20.85
N ALA A 60 12.39 -1.37 19.55
CA ALA A 60 12.43 -0.10 18.83
C ALA A 60 11.12 0.70 18.94
N LYS A 61 11.26 2.03 18.92
CA LYS A 61 10.14 2.98 18.92
C LYS A 61 10.22 3.89 17.71
N VAL A 62 9.70 3.40 16.56
CA VAL A 62 9.55 4.25 15.38
C VAL A 62 8.36 5.17 15.60
N ALA A 63 8.61 6.49 15.50
CA ALA A 63 7.57 7.50 15.68
C ALA A 63 6.46 7.34 14.64
N GLY A 64 5.20 7.40 15.06
CA GLY A 64 4.05 7.23 14.16
C GLY A 64 3.72 5.80 13.74
N LEU A 65 4.61 4.81 13.93
CA LEU A 65 4.34 3.42 13.57
C LEU A 65 3.33 2.80 14.55
N ARG A 66 2.19 2.37 14.01
CA ARG A 66 1.08 1.74 14.71
C ARG A 66 0.48 0.61 13.88
N PRO A 67 -0.30 -0.31 14.47
CA PRO A 67 -1.08 -1.26 13.69
C PRO A 67 -2.17 -0.56 12.88
N PHE A 68 -2.59 -1.19 11.78
CA PHE A 68 -3.76 -0.73 11.03
C PHE A 68 -4.99 -0.79 11.94
N PRO A 69 -5.74 0.32 12.12
CA PRO A 69 -6.96 0.31 12.90
C PRO A 69 -8.09 -0.34 12.10
N ALA A 70 -8.77 -1.35 12.64
CA ALA A 70 -10.02 -1.78 12.05
C ALA A 70 -11.02 -0.63 12.10
N MET A 71 -11.66 -0.31 10.96
CA MET A 71 -12.65 0.76 10.88
C MET A 71 -14.00 0.19 10.46
N ILE A 72 -15.02 0.43 11.27
CA ILE A 72 -16.39 0.10 10.96
C ILE A 72 -17.11 1.42 10.67
N GLY A 73 -17.50 1.60 9.41
CA GLY A 73 -18.27 2.74 8.93
C GLY A 73 -19.76 2.45 8.82
N VAL A 74 -20.46 3.26 8.04
CA VAL A 74 -21.90 3.12 7.82
C VAL A 74 -22.18 1.94 6.89
N GLY A 75 -22.34 0.74 7.45
CA GLY A 75 -22.59 -0.49 6.69
C GLY A 75 -21.36 -1.04 5.93
N VAL A 76 -20.15 -0.57 6.25
CA VAL A 76 -18.91 -1.02 5.63
C VAL A 76 -17.85 -1.32 6.69
N GLU A 77 -16.99 -2.29 6.39
CA GLU A 77 -15.89 -2.71 7.28
C GLU A 77 -14.57 -2.66 6.56
N ASN A 78 -13.55 -2.13 7.27
CA ASN A 78 -12.15 -2.17 6.87
C ASN A 78 -11.38 -2.99 7.92
N PRO A 79 -11.09 -4.26 7.63
CA PRO A 79 -10.47 -5.15 8.61
C PRO A 79 -9.00 -4.80 8.88
N SER A 80 -8.52 -5.13 10.07
CA SER A 80 -7.10 -5.15 10.40
C SER A 80 -6.57 -6.58 10.32
N THR A 81 -5.60 -6.81 9.44
CA THR A 81 -4.89 -8.09 9.28
C THR A 81 -3.38 -7.85 9.34
N GLN A 82 -2.97 -7.13 10.39
CA GLN A 82 -1.60 -6.63 10.54
C GLN A 82 -0.58 -7.75 10.65
N HIS A 83 0.47 -7.72 9.81
CA HIS A 83 1.62 -8.63 9.84
C HIS A 83 2.89 -7.94 10.35
N ALA A 84 3.92 -8.74 10.67
CA ALA A 84 5.17 -8.26 11.25
C ALA A 84 6.10 -7.62 10.20
N LEU A 85 6.13 -8.19 8.98
CA LEU A 85 6.95 -7.69 7.86
C LEU A 85 6.15 -7.81 6.57
N TRP A 86 6.38 -6.87 5.67
CA TRP A 86 5.90 -6.88 4.30
C TRP A 86 7.06 -6.65 3.34
N LEU A 87 7.09 -7.40 2.22
CA LEU A 87 7.95 -7.14 1.08
C LEU A 87 7.13 -7.00 -0.19
N TRP A 88 7.56 -6.09 -1.05
CA TRP A 88 7.01 -5.90 -2.39
C TRP A 88 8.13 -6.15 -3.41
N LEU A 89 8.07 -7.31 -4.06
CA LEU A 89 9.05 -7.74 -5.05
C LEU A 89 8.57 -7.34 -6.44
N HIS A 90 9.41 -6.65 -7.17
CA HIS A 90 9.17 -6.20 -8.54
C HIS A 90 9.89 -7.10 -9.54
N GLY A 91 9.28 -7.36 -10.69
CA GLY A 91 9.88 -8.15 -11.75
C GLY A 91 9.10 -8.10 -13.05
N GLU A 92 9.63 -8.79 -14.04
CA GLU A 92 8.99 -8.99 -15.33
C GLU A 92 8.67 -10.47 -15.58
N ASP A 93 9.38 -11.36 -14.89
CA ASP A 93 9.21 -12.82 -15.00
C ASP A 93 8.65 -13.42 -13.71
N ARG A 94 7.54 -14.15 -13.82
CA ARG A 94 6.86 -14.79 -12.67
C ARG A 94 7.69 -15.89 -12.03
N GLY A 95 8.49 -16.61 -12.81
CA GLY A 95 9.36 -17.68 -12.32
C GLY A 95 10.50 -17.12 -11.48
N GLU A 96 11.12 -16.03 -11.93
CA GLU A 96 12.14 -15.32 -11.15
C GLU A 96 11.57 -14.76 -9.84
N LEU A 97 10.38 -14.17 -9.88
CA LEU A 97 9.70 -13.70 -8.67
C LEU A 97 9.38 -14.84 -7.70
N LEU A 98 9.01 -16.03 -8.22
CA LEU A 98 8.83 -17.21 -7.39
C LEU A 98 10.13 -17.61 -6.71
N ASN A 99 11.21 -17.77 -7.49
CA ASN A 99 12.51 -18.19 -6.97
C ASN A 99 13.04 -17.21 -5.91
N ARG A 100 12.92 -15.89 -6.17
CA ARG A 100 13.30 -14.85 -5.20
C ARG A 100 12.45 -14.91 -3.93
N SER A 101 11.14 -15.14 -4.06
CA SER A 101 10.24 -15.28 -2.89
C SER A 101 10.64 -16.43 -2.00
N GLN A 102 10.92 -17.62 -2.59
CA GLN A 102 11.35 -18.82 -1.86
C GLN A 102 12.72 -18.62 -1.19
N ALA A 103 13.67 -17.96 -1.87
CA ALA A 103 14.98 -17.67 -1.31
C ALA A 103 14.89 -16.71 -0.11
N ILE A 104 14.04 -15.67 -0.21
CA ILE A 104 13.80 -14.72 0.89
C ILE A 104 13.10 -15.44 2.06
N GLU A 105 12.09 -16.26 1.80
CA GLU A 105 11.41 -17.05 2.84
C GLU A 105 12.39 -17.93 3.58
N ALA A 106 13.26 -18.66 2.88
CA ALA A 106 14.30 -19.48 3.48
C ALA A 106 15.33 -18.67 4.29
N ALA A 107 15.72 -17.48 3.79
CA ALA A 107 16.68 -16.61 4.46
C ALA A 107 16.12 -15.98 5.74
N LEU A 108 14.81 -15.75 5.81
CA LEU A 108 14.15 -15.14 6.97
C LEU A 108 13.72 -16.17 8.02
N ALA A 109 13.70 -17.48 7.68
CA ALA A 109 13.43 -18.53 8.64
C ALA A 109 14.64 -18.73 9.58
N PRO A 110 14.42 -19.12 10.85
CA PRO A 110 13.14 -19.38 11.50
C PRO A 110 12.52 -18.15 12.19
N ALA A 111 13.08 -16.94 11.99
CA ALA A 111 12.60 -15.73 12.67
C ALA A 111 11.21 -15.31 12.19
N LEU A 112 10.97 -15.43 10.89
CA LEU A 112 9.77 -14.97 10.22
C LEU A 112 9.21 -16.07 9.32
N ARG A 113 7.89 -16.24 9.34
CA ARG A 113 7.17 -17.22 8.53
C ARG A 113 6.27 -16.51 7.53
N LEU A 114 6.36 -16.87 6.25
CA LEU A 114 5.44 -16.39 5.23
C LEU A 114 4.01 -16.86 5.55
N VAL A 115 3.06 -15.92 5.64
CA VAL A 115 1.66 -16.20 6.00
C VAL A 115 0.67 -15.82 4.90
N GLN A 116 1.06 -14.88 4.04
CA GLN A 116 0.25 -14.48 2.89
C GLN A 116 1.17 -14.05 1.75
N MET A 117 0.78 -14.41 0.53
CA MET A 117 1.43 -13.95 -0.69
C MET A 117 0.35 -13.63 -1.73
N ASN A 118 0.51 -12.47 -2.38
CA ASN A 118 -0.37 -12.06 -3.46
C ASN A 118 0.47 -11.72 -4.70
N GLU A 119 0.13 -12.30 -5.83
CA GLU A 119 0.66 -11.90 -7.13
C GLU A 119 -0.17 -10.74 -7.67
N THR A 120 0.53 -9.73 -8.16
CA THR A 120 -0.08 -8.54 -8.76
C THR A 120 0.57 -8.22 -10.08
N PHE A 121 -0.14 -7.52 -10.94
CA PHE A 121 0.33 -7.18 -12.27
C PHE A 121 -0.16 -5.80 -12.70
N ARG A 122 0.57 -5.15 -13.61
CA ARG A 122 0.11 -3.92 -14.24
C ARG A 122 -0.86 -4.27 -15.37
N HIS A 123 -2.08 -3.77 -15.27
CA HIS A 123 -3.08 -3.90 -16.32
C HIS A 123 -3.06 -2.66 -17.24
N LEU A 124 -2.90 -2.88 -18.54
CA LEU A 124 -2.77 -1.79 -19.52
C LEU A 124 -1.70 -0.75 -19.10
N THR A 125 -2.07 0.52 -19.13
CA THR A 125 -1.19 1.64 -18.75
C THR A 125 -1.23 1.98 -17.26
N GLY A 126 -1.97 1.23 -16.43
CA GLY A 126 -2.19 1.48 -15.00
C GLY A 126 -3.67 1.49 -14.64
N HIS A 127 -4.49 0.74 -15.38
CA HIS A 127 -5.92 0.62 -15.12
C HIS A 127 -6.20 -0.41 -14.02
N ASP A 128 -7.25 -0.17 -13.28
CA ASP A 128 -7.92 -1.19 -12.49
C ASP A 128 -8.72 -2.16 -13.41
N LEU A 129 -9.09 -3.33 -12.88
CA LEU A 129 -9.88 -4.33 -13.63
C LEU A 129 -11.31 -3.87 -13.95
N THR A 130 -11.79 -2.81 -13.32
CA THR A 130 -13.03 -2.11 -13.68
C THR A 130 -12.93 -1.35 -15.00
N GLY A 131 -11.70 -1.12 -15.49
CA GLY A 131 -11.38 -0.40 -16.71
C GLY A 131 -11.17 1.11 -16.51
N TYR A 132 -11.25 1.61 -15.27
CA TYR A 132 -10.86 2.99 -14.93
C TYR A 132 -9.36 3.08 -14.65
N GLU A 133 -8.75 4.23 -14.94
CA GLU A 133 -7.36 4.49 -14.60
C GLU A 133 -7.20 4.64 -13.09
N ASP A 134 -6.17 4.00 -12.51
CA ASP A 134 -5.77 4.23 -11.12
C ASP A 134 -4.56 5.17 -11.05
N GLY A 135 -4.55 6.02 -10.02
CA GLY A 135 -3.44 6.91 -9.76
C GLY A 135 -3.40 8.21 -10.56
N THR A 136 -4.47 8.58 -11.28
CA THR A 136 -4.57 9.84 -12.03
C THR A 136 -4.21 11.05 -11.15
N GLU A 137 -4.68 11.07 -9.90
CA GLU A 137 -4.42 12.16 -8.94
C GLU A 137 -3.19 11.91 -8.04
N ASN A 138 -2.25 11.07 -8.47
CA ASN A 138 -0.98 10.94 -7.74
C ASN A 138 -0.20 12.25 -7.84
N PRO A 139 0.38 12.73 -6.74
CA PRO A 139 1.35 13.82 -6.83
C PRO A 139 2.59 13.38 -7.63
N HIS A 140 3.24 14.32 -8.31
CA HIS A 140 4.42 14.09 -9.14
C HIS A 140 5.63 14.84 -8.61
N ASP A 141 6.81 14.44 -9.04
CA ASP A 141 8.09 15.08 -8.75
C ASP A 141 8.28 15.43 -7.26
N ASP A 142 8.60 16.66 -6.92
CA ASP A 142 8.84 17.12 -5.55
C ASP A 142 7.58 16.97 -4.66
N ALA A 143 6.38 17.10 -5.23
CA ALA A 143 5.14 16.89 -4.51
C ALA A 143 4.94 15.41 -4.12
N ALA A 144 5.38 14.47 -4.97
CA ALA A 144 5.37 13.05 -4.63
C ALA A 144 6.36 12.73 -3.50
N VAL A 145 7.55 13.34 -3.53
CA VAL A 145 8.55 13.23 -2.46
C VAL A 145 7.98 13.75 -1.14
N ALA A 146 7.40 14.96 -1.15
CA ALA A 146 6.81 15.57 0.05
C ALA A 146 5.62 14.77 0.61
N ALA A 147 4.80 14.18 -0.25
CA ALA A 147 3.67 13.36 0.17
C ALA A 147 4.11 12.02 0.78
N ALA A 148 5.10 11.34 0.18
CA ALA A 148 5.44 9.97 0.51
C ALA A 148 6.53 9.80 1.57
N LEU A 149 7.45 10.77 1.72
CA LEU A 149 8.69 10.57 2.47
C LEU A 149 8.77 11.48 3.70
N VAL A 150 9.35 10.95 4.77
CA VAL A 150 9.68 11.69 5.99
C VAL A 150 10.81 12.67 5.68
N ALA A 151 10.52 13.96 5.78
CA ALA A 151 11.48 15.03 5.48
C ALA A 151 12.41 15.36 6.67
N GLU A 152 11.90 15.21 7.90
CA GLU A 152 12.61 15.58 9.14
C GLU A 152 12.41 14.47 10.18
N GLY A 153 13.43 14.20 10.99
CA GLY A 153 13.39 13.18 12.02
C GLY A 153 14.75 12.88 12.61
N ALA A 154 14.80 11.86 13.47
CA ALA A 154 16.04 11.34 14.03
C ALA A 154 16.87 10.56 12.98
N ASP A 155 18.06 10.15 13.38
CA ASP A 155 18.92 9.29 12.56
C ASP A 155 18.18 8.00 12.18
N GLY A 156 18.19 7.67 10.88
CA GLY A 156 17.49 6.52 10.34
C GLY A 156 15.99 6.74 10.04
N GLU A 157 15.46 7.95 10.22
CA GLU A 157 14.06 8.26 9.90
C GLU A 157 13.90 9.10 8.63
N VAL A 158 14.84 10.01 8.35
CA VAL A 158 14.78 10.89 7.16
C VAL A 158 14.89 10.08 5.88
N GLY A 159 13.89 10.20 4.99
CA GLY A 159 13.76 9.39 3.79
C GLY A 159 12.95 8.10 3.98
N ALA A 160 12.53 7.78 5.20
CA ALA A 160 11.57 6.72 5.45
C ALA A 160 10.18 7.03 4.86
N SER A 161 9.35 6.01 4.74
CA SER A 161 7.97 6.14 4.30
C SER A 161 7.05 5.27 5.15
N PHE A 162 5.80 5.66 5.26
CA PHE A 162 4.74 4.83 5.84
C PHE A 162 3.84 4.30 4.74
N VAL A 163 3.55 3.01 4.76
CA VAL A 163 2.71 2.40 3.74
C VAL A 163 1.47 1.76 4.36
N ALA A 164 0.31 2.08 3.79
CA ALA A 164 -0.95 1.41 4.04
C ALA A 164 -1.23 0.43 2.90
N ILE A 165 -1.55 -0.82 3.23
CA ILE A 165 -1.79 -1.88 2.26
C ILE A 165 -3.14 -2.53 2.56
N GLN A 166 -3.99 -2.60 1.54
CA GLN A 166 -5.28 -3.29 1.59
C GLN A 166 -5.48 -4.13 0.33
N GLN A 167 -5.87 -5.37 0.51
CA GLN A 167 -6.38 -6.19 -0.60
C GLN A 167 -7.88 -5.93 -0.73
N TRP A 168 -8.29 -5.31 -1.85
CA TRP A 168 -9.69 -5.07 -2.18
C TRP A 168 -10.17 -6.14 -3.14
N GLN A 169 -11.32 -6.76 -2.85
CA GLN A 169 -11.99 -7.72 -3.73
C GLN A 169 -13.15 -7.04 -4.44
N HIS A 170 -13.20 -7.15 -5.78
CA HIS A 170 -14.24 -6.57 -6.62
C HIS A 170 -15.33 -7.58 -6.98
N ASP A 171 -16.57 -7.12 -7.01
CA ASP A 171 -17.66 -7.78 -7.71
C ASP A 171 -17.72 -7.26 -9.15
N LEU A 172 -16.76 -7.72 -9.96
CA LEU A 172 -16.68 -7.31 -11.38
C LEU A 172 -17.91 -7.72 -12.17
N LYS A 173 -18.56 -8.84 -11.81
CA LYS A 173 -19.77 -9.29 -12.49
C LYS A 173 -20.94 -8.35 -12.22
N GLY A 174 -21.17 -8.00 -10.96
CA GLY A 174 -22.20 -7.03 -10.57
C GLY A 174 -21.92 -5.65 -11.18
N PHE A 175 -20.66 -5.18 -11.09
CA PHE A 175 -20.26 -3.89 -11.64
C PHE A 175 -20.46 -3.79 -13.15
N ASN A 176 -20.05 -4.81 -13.92
CA ASN A 176 -20.20 -4.84 -15.38
C ASN A 176 -21.66 -4.98 -15.85
N ALA A 177 -22.57 -5.41 -14.96
CA ALA A 177 -24.01 -5.46 -15.24
C ALA A 177 -24.71 -4.12 -15.03
N MET A 178 -24.07 -3.14 -14.38
CA MET A 178 -24.60 -1.79 -14.19
C MET A 178 -24.55 -1.00 -15.50
N PRO A 179 -25.46 -0.05 -15.74
CA PRO A 179 -25.33 0.94 -16.81
C PRO A 179 -24.02 1.70 -16.72
N SER A 180 -23.43 2.08 -17.85
CA SER A 180 -22.15 2.82 -17.87
C SER A 180 -22.18 4.13 -17.09
N GLU A 181 -23.30 4.85 -17.17
CA GLU A 181 -23.51 6.09 -16.42
C GLU A 181 -23.48 5.85 -14.89
N GLU A 182 -24.02 4.72 -14.43
CA GLU A 182 -23.98 4.35 -13.01
C GLU A 182 -22.56 3.96 -12.57
N GLN A 183 -21.79 3.26 -13.44
CA GLN A 183 -20.39 2.97 -13.19
C GLN A 183 -19.57 4.26 -13.08
N ASP A 184 -19.77 5.20 -14.03
CA ASP A 184 -19.10 6.50 -14.06
C ASP A 184 -19.44 7.32 -12.80
N HIS A 185 -20.71 7.31 -12.34
CA HIS A 185 -21.13 7.99 -11.11
C HIS A 185 -20.53 7.37 -9.83
N ILE A 186 -20.28 6.06 -9.80
CA ILE A 186 -19.56 5.41 -8.68
C ILE A 186 -18.13 5.94 -8.60
N MET A 187 -17.44 6.01 -9.72
CA MET A 187 -16.05 6.48 -9.79
C MET A 187 -15.96 8.00 -9.71
N GLY A 188 -16.90 8.72 -10.33
CA GLY A 188 -16.90 10.16 -10.51
C GLY A 188 -16.12 10.60 -11.74
N ARG A 189 -15.74 9.66 -12.61
CA ARG A 189 -15.02 9.87 -13.85
C ARG A 189 -15.64 9.08 -15.00
N ARG A 190 -15.52 9.60 -16.20
CA ARG A 190 -15.94 8.93 -17.41
C ARG A 190 -14.87 7.92 -17.85
N LYS A 191 -15.28 6.67 -18.04
CA LYS A 191 -14.34 5.57 -18.38
C LYS A 191 -13.63 5.80 -19.72
N SER A 192 -14.28 6.47 -20.68
CA SER A 192 -13.78 6.61 -22.06
C SER A 192 -12.59 7.57 -22.21
N ASP A 193 -12.47 8.57 -21.36
CA ASP A 193 -11.49 9.66 -21.46
C ASP A 193 -10.88 10.07 -20.12
N ASN A 194 -11.29 9.40 -19.04
CA ASN A 194 -10.84 9.66 -17.67
C ASN A 194 -11.14 11.06 -17.15
N GLU A 195 -12.06 11.81 -17.81
CA GLU A 195 -12.46 13.14 -17.33
C GLU A 195 -13.40 13.04 -16.13
N GLU A 196 -13.20 13.93 -15.16
CA GLU A 196 -14.05 14.03 -13.98
C GLU A 196 -15.45 14.56 -14.36
N LEU A 197 -16.48 13.99 -13.75
CA LEU A 197 -17.86 14.40 -13.99
C LEU A 197 -18.22 15.61 -13.13
N ASP A 198 -18.70 16.68 -13.77
CA ASP A 198 -19.16 17.91 -13.09
C ASP A 198 -20.33 17.60 -12.13
N ASP A 199 -21.22 16.69 -12.54
CA ASP A 199 -22.43 16.29 -11.82
C ASP A 199 -22.27 15.02 -10.97
N ALA A 200 -21.03 14.56 -10.74
CA ALA A 200 -20.77 13.38 -9.91
C ALA A 200 -21.43 13.53 -8.54
N PRO A 201 -22.09 12.47 -8.03
CA PRO A 201 -22.72 12.50 -6.71
C PRO A 201 -21.69 12.66 -5.59
N LEU A 202 -22.10 13.14 -4.41
CA LEU A 202 -21.21 13.30 -3.25
C LEU A 202 -20.58 12.00 -2.79
N SER A 203 -21.17 10.84 -3.12
CA SER A 203 -20.63 9.52 -2.87
C SER A 203 -19.61 9.05 -3.91
N ALA A 204 -19.39 9.77 -5.00
CA ALA A 204 -18.43 9.40 -6.03
C ALA A 204 -17.02 9.30 -5.46
N HIS A 205 -16.28 8.26 -5.83
CA HIS A 205 -14.96 7.96 -5.29
C HIS A 205 -14.00 9.15 -5.38
N VAL A 206 -13.91 9.84 -6.53
CA VAL A 206 -13.04 11.00 -6.68
C VAL A 206 -13.37 12.12 -5.70
N LYS A 207 -14.68 12.34 -5.39
CA LYS A 207 -15.09 13.37 -4.41
C LYS A 207 -14.82 12.95 -2.98
N ARG A 208 -14.90 11.64 -2.67
CA ARG A 208 -14.58 11.13 -1.34
C ARG A 208 -13.07 11.16 -1.05
N THR A 209 -12.24 11.08 -2.08
CA THR A 209 -10.78 11.00 -1.99
C THR A 209 -10.05 12.20 -2.56
N ALA A 210 -10.72 13.31 -2.86
CA ALA A 210 -10.11 14.56 -3.30
C ALA A 210 -9.13 15.08 -2.24
N GLN A 211 -7.84 14.87 -2.47
CA GLN A 211 -6.77 15.00 -1.48
C GLN A 211 -6.63 16.42 -0.94
N GLU A 212 -6.82 17.42 -1.80
CA GLU A 212 -6.77 18.84 -1.50
C GLU A 212 -7.98 19.34 -0.68
N SER A 213 -9.07 18.57 -0.65
CA SER A 213 -10.29 18.93 0.08
C SER A 213 -10.24 18.64 1.58
N PHE A 214 -9.17 18.01 2.05
CA PHE A 214 -8.95 17.72 3.47
C PHE A 214 -8.23 18.88 4.17
N SER A 215 -8.35 18.94 5.51
CA SER A 215 -7.61 19.91 6.32
C SER A 215 -6.99 19.20 7.54
N PRO A 216 -5.64 19.00 7.56
CA PRO A 216 -4.70 19.31 6.48
C PRO A 216 -4.94 18.47 5.23
N GLU A 217 -4.42 18.91 4.08
CA GLU A 217 -4.47 18.17 2.83
C GLU A 217 -3.96 16.72 3.00
N ALA A 218 -4.59 15.77 2.31
CA ALA A 218 -4.36 14.35 2.53
C ALA A 218 -3.67 13.67 1.33
N PHE A 219 -2.56 14.22 0.86
CA PHE A 219 -1.81 13.65 -0.25
C PHE A 219 -1.11 12.35 0.11
N ILE A 220 -1.27 11.36 -0.75
CA ILE A 220 -0.59 10.05 -0.71
C ILE A 220 -0.08 9.67 -2.10
N VAL A 221 0.94 8.82 -2.16
CA VAL A 221 1.42 8.24 -3.42
C VAL A 221 0.91 6.81 -3.54
N ARG A 222 0.01 6.55 -4.50
CA ARG A 222 -0.56 5.23 -4.75
C ARG A 222 0.30 4.45 -5.75
N ARG A 223 0.52 3.17 -5.44
CA ARG A 223 1.24 2.18 -6.26
C ARG A 223 0.45 0.88 -6.33
N SER A 224 -0.86 1.02 -6.46
CA SER A 224 -1.78 -0.12 -6.48
C SER A 224 -1.64 -0.94 -7.75
N MET A 225 -1.93 -2.23 -7.64
CA MET A 225 -1.85 -3.15 -8.77
C MET A 225 -3.00 -4.17 -8.68
N PRO A 226 -3.63 -4.53 -9.80
CA PRO A 226 -4.61 -5.61 -9.84
C PRO A 226 -4.04 -6.96 -9.40
N TRP A 227 -4.93 -7.79 -8.85
CA TRP A 227 -4.67 -9.19 -8.54
C TRP A 227 -5.81 -10.09 -9.02
N ILE A 228 -5.49 -11.35 -9.35
CA ILE A 228 -6.46 -12.39 -9.72
C ILE A 228 -6.05 -13.68 -9.02
N GLU A 229 -7.00 -14.34 -8.37
CA GLU A 229 -6.82 -15.63 -7.74
C GLU A 229 -8.09 -16.49 -7.93
N GLY A 230 -8.02 -17.47 -8.82
CA GLY A 230 -9.19 -18.27 -9.21
C GLY A 230 -10.25 -17.40 -9.86
N ASP A 231 -11.44 -17.37 -9.27
CA ASP A 231 -12.58 -16.54 -9.68
C ASP A 231 -12.68 -15.18 -8.95
N ARG A 232 -11.75 -14.93 -8.02
CA ARG A 232 -11.67 -13.68 -7.28
C ARG A 232 -10.66 -12.74 -7.95
N ALA A 233 -10.99 -11.47 -7.97
CA ALA A 233 -10.12 -10.44 -8.52
C ALA A 233 -10.34 -9.11 -7.80
N GLY A 234 -9.41 -8.19 -7.95
CA GLY A 234 -9.51 -6.86 -7.36
C GLY A 234 -8.21 -6.09 -7.41
N LEU A 235 -8.02 -5.20 -6.44
CA LEU A 235 -6.89 -4.28 -6.36
C LEU A 235 -6.10 -4.52 -5.06
N MET A 236 -4.79 -4.68 -5.17
CA MET A 236 -3.87 -4.54 -4.05
C MET A 236 -3.54 -3.06 -3.90
N PHE A 237 -4.34 -2.38 -3.09
CA PHE A 237 -4.16 -0.96 -2.80
C PHE A 237 -2.90 -0.78 -1.95
N THR A 238 -1.97 0.03 -2.45
CA THR A 238 -0.69 0.32 -1.80
C THR A 238 -0.47 1.82 -1.81
N ALA A 239 -0.54 2.46 -0.65
CA ALA A 239 -0.44 3.91 -0.50
C ALA A 239 0.71 4.30 0.43
N PHE A 240 1.65 5.06 -0.11
CA PHE A 240 2.80 5.61 0.61
C PHE A 240 2.52 7.03 1.07
N GLY A 241 2.92 7.34 2.31
CA GLY A 241 2.82 8.65 2.91
C GLY A 241 3.99 8.94 3.85
N HIS A 242 4.25 10.22 4.15
CA HIS A 242 5.17 10.61 5.22
C HIS A 242 4.61 10.26 6.61
N SER A 243 3.33 9.91 6.68
CA SER A 243 2.62 9.38 7.85
C SER A 243 1.38 8.60 7.40
N PHE A 244 0.68 7.91 8.31
CA PHE A 244 -0.60 7.26 8.01
C PHE A 244 -1.79 8.22 7.99
N ASN A 245 -1.62 9.47 8.42
CA ASN A 245 -2.75 10.37 8.69
C ASN A 245 -3.54 10.70 7.42
N ALA A 246 -2.87 10.96 6.30
CA ALA A 246 -3.53 11.25 5.02
C ALA A 246 -4.38 10.08 4.54
N PHE A 247 -3.84 8.86 4.58
CA PHE A 247 -4.59 7.65 4.24
C PHE A 247 -5.78 7.43 5.17
N GLU A 248 -5.59 7.57 6.50
CA GLU A 248 -6.69 7.42 7.46
C GLU A 248 -7.80 8.45 7.25
N ALA A 249 -7.46 9.70 6.96
CA ALA A 249 -8.45 10.73 6.67
C ALA A 249 -9.32 10.35 5.47
N GLN A 250 -8.70 9.91 4.37
CA GLN A 250 -9.42 9.43 3.20
C GLN A 250 -10.30 8.22 3.51
N LEU A 251 -9.74 7.19 4.18
CA LEU A 251 -10.49 5.97 4.50
C LEU A 251 -11.68 6.23 5.44
N ARG A 252 -11.53 7.15 6.41
CA ARG A 252 -12.64 7.59 7.29
C ARG A 252 -13.76 8.25 6.50
N ARG A 253 -13.42 9.14 5.57
CA ARG A 253 -14.41 9.80 4.70
C ARG A 253 -15.08 8.79 3.78
N MET A 254 -14.32 7.90 3.13
CA MET A 254 -14.86 6.81 2.31
C MET A 254 -15.85 5.93 3.08
N SER A 255 -15.55 5.65 4.36
CA SER A 255 -16.38 4.82 5.23
C SER A 255 -17.61 5.55 5.80
N GLY A 256 -17.84 6.82 5.45
CA GLY A 256 -18.93 7.64 5.95
C GLY A 256 -18.78 8.06 7.42
N LEU A 257 -17.59 7.96 7.99
CA LEU A 257 -17.34 8.31 9.41
C LEU A 257 -17.22 9.83 9.64
N GLU A 258 -17.10 10.61 8.58
CA GLU A 258 -16.98 12.07 8.65
C GLU A 258 -18.37 12.76 8.53
N ASP A 259 -19.19 12.31 7.58
CA ASP A 259 -20.43 12.99 7.18
C ASP A 259 -21.61 12.04 6.93
N GLY A 260 -21.46 10.74 7.17
CA GLY A 260 -22.49 9.72 6.91
C GLY A 260 -22.58 9.27 5.45
N ILE A 261 -21.79 9.84 4.53
CA ILE A 261 -21.82 9.49 3.11
C ILE A 261 -20.74 8.44 2.83
N VAL A 262 -21.19 7.23 2.50
CA VAL A 262 -20.29 6.13 2.12
C VAL A 262 -19.87 6.28 0.67
N ASP A 263 -18.59 6.02 0.38
CA ASP A 263 -18.02 6.03 -0.95
C ASP A 263 -18.71 4.99 -1.85
N GLY A 264 -19.06 5.40 -3.06
CA GLY A 264 -19.71 4.55 -4.07
C GLY A 264 -18.90 3.29 -4.41
N LEU A 265 -17.58 3.33 -4.25
CA LEU A 265 -16.69 2.18 -4.49
C LEU A 265 -17.12 0.94 -3.68
N TYR A 266 -17.63 1.12 -2.45
CA TYR A 266 -18.11 0.00 -1.62
C TYR A 266 -19.32 -0.74 -2.19
N ARG A 267 -19.98 -0.21 -3.22
CA ARG A 267 -21.08 -0.91 -3.93
C ARG A 267 -20.59 -2.09 -4.76
N MET A 268 -19.31 -2.07 -5.17
CA MET A 268 -18.72 -3.09 -6.04
C MET A 268 -17.43 -3.67 -5.51
N SER A 269 -16.86 -3.11 -4.47
CA SER A 269 -15.56 -3.51 -3.93
C SER A 269 -15.55 -3.46 -2.41
N ARG A 270 -14.76 -4.34 -1.79
CA ARG A 270 -14.58 -4.37 -0.33
C ARG A 270 -13.15 -4.71 0.03
N PRO A 271 -12.55 -4.07 1.04
CA PRO A 271 -11.26 -4.49 1.57
C PRO A 271 -11.42 -5.78 2.36
N ILE A 272 -10.52 -6.72 2.13
CA ILE A 272 -10.48 -8.01 2.85
C ILE A 272 -9.24 -8.12 3.73
N THR A 273 -8.29 -7.19 3.61
CA THR A 273 -7.12 -7.06 4.48
C THR A 273 -6.87 -5.60 4.82
N GLY A 274 -6.01 -5.35 5.83
CA GLY A 274 -5.51 -4.02 6.16
C GLY A 274 -4.24 -4.11 7.01
N GLY A 275 -3.15 -3.48 6.58
CA GLY A 275 -1.88 -3.48 7.28
C GLY A 275 -1.12 -2.16 7.10
N TYR A 276 -0.40 -1.74 8.15
CA TYR A 276 0.48 -0.58 8.20
C TYR A 276 1.92 -1.01 8.40
N TYR A 277 2.81 -0.43 7.60
CA TYR A 277 4.24 -0.72 7.70
C TYR A 277 5.04 0.56 7.56
N TRP A 278 6.20 0.57 8.20
CA TRP A 278 7.21 1.58 8.07
C TRP A 278 8.32 1.08 7.14
N CYS A 279 8.61 1.81 6.09
CA CYS A 279 9.66 1.52 5.12
C CYS A 279 10.90 2.32 5.50
N PRO A 280 11.99 1.67 5.96
CA PRO A 280 13.22 2.36 6.33
C PRO A 280 13.83 3.11 5.16
N PRO A 281 14.61 4.18 5.42
CA PRO A 281 15.38 4.85 4.40
C PRO A 281 16.56 3.98 3.94
N LEU A 282 17.31 4.47 2.98
CA LEU A 282 18.58 3.89 2.57
C LEU A 282 19.75 4.78 3.02
N GLN A 283 20.83 4.13 3.44
CA GLN A 283 22.14 4.77 3.63
C GLN A 283 23.16 4.01 2.77
N ASP A 284 23.87 4.74 1.90
CA ASP A 284 24.86 4.17 0.98
C ASP A 284 24.31 3.00 0.12
N GLY A 285 23.02 3.08 -0.25
CA GLY A 285 22.33 2.10 -1.08
C GLY A 285 21.88 0.82 -0.33
N ARG A 286 21.95 0.80 0.99
CA ARG A 286 21.49 -0.30 1.86
C ARG A 286 20.40 0.19 2.81
N LEU A 287 19.57 -0.72 3.30
CA LEU A 287 18.57 -0.41 4.32
C LEU A 287 19.24 0.21 5.56
N ASP A 288 18.75 1.36 5.97
CA ASP A 288 19.14 1.99 7.22
C ASP A 288 18.18 1.55 8.33
N LEU A 289 18.64 0.61 9.15
CA LEU A 289 17.87 0.04 10.25
C LEU A 289 18.17 0.70 11.61
N ARG A 290 18.88 1.84 11.65
CA ARG A 290 19.25 2.49 12.91
C ARG A 290 18.04 2.83 13.79
N ALA A 291 16.93 3.23 13.19
CA ALA A 291 15.67 3.49 13.92
C ALA A 291 15.04 2.22 14.54
N LEU A 292 15.46 1.02 14.12
CA LEU A 292 15.05 -0.27 14.68
C LEU A 292 16.04 -0.83 15.71
N ASN A 293 17.23 -0.27 15.81
CA ASN A 293 18.18 -0.61 16.87
C ASN A 293 17.76 0.15 18.13
N GLY A 294 17.11 -0.55 19.06
CA GLY A 294 16.64 0.03 20.31
C GLY A 294 17.72 0.88 20.98
N GLY A 295 17.40 2.14 21.33
CA GLY A 295 18.27 3.04 22.06
C GLY A 295 18.48 2.59 23.51
#